data_5d9c319fcdc02f0346d6a699df64b696
#
_entry.id   5d9c319fcdc02f0346d6a699df64b696
#
_cell.length_a   1.000
_cell.length_b   1.000
_cell.length_c   1.000
_cell.angle_alpha   90.00
_cell.angle_beta   90.00
_cell.angle_gamma   90.00
#
_symmetry.space_group_name_H-M   'P 1'
#
loop_
_entity.id
_entity.type
_entity.pdbx_description
1 polymer ?
#
loop_
_entity_poly.entity_id
_entity_poly.type
_entity_poly.pdbx_seq_one_letter_code
_entity_poly.pdbx_strand_id
1 'polypeptide(L)'
;MKRLEHCQVYQSARRGFAPATILFDDRVQSVSPSEKGGGRYVVPGFIDIHMHIESSMTTPTEFSRVTLPHGTTTIVADCHEVTNVFGIEGLGQFMGLEVLNDTFYAVPSSVPATSSLLETCGGTIDGPEVRRLAKDRRIICLGEVMNAHDLLAEGDNRTKRIIQVFRESRPECPIEGHCPRLSGSALDRFIASGVDSDHCQQSPSSIRERVEKGMFLEIQYKSLTRENIDALKEFPGFFSFVTDDVMPDTLMGEGQLDRVLRKAIRLGMRPEDVIYAATWAPAVRMHLVDRGMIAPGKLADFVVLDDLDSLSIAQVYKRGKLVYDRDAELVPHVTLPSFGSGILQSVRRDLVRADDFVLRIPNGSHQVVHVDHEAPGTLTRKTIRTVTVTDGTYHAPDVSILASVERYGHQAPVVPVPMLHGLSKPGAICSSWSHDSHNLLVMASDAKFAALAVNLVIKRQGGIATVDPEGEQFVPLAYGGIVSLEPMERLGKEILQVRTWLRDHGYQADDEVMSFAVLALPVSPVVKVSDKGIVDVATGTLIDWRDAE
;
A
#
# COMPACT_ATOMS: atom_id res chain seq x y z
N MET A 1 38.63 2.15 8.19
CA MET A 1 38.47 1.41 6.93
C MET A 1 38.13 -0.02 7.28
N LYS A 2 37.03 -0.55 6.74
CA LYS A 2 36.53 -1.91 6.92
C LYS A 2 36.74 -2.72 5.67
N ARG A 3 36.64 -4.05 5.77
CA ARG A 3 36.77 -4.93 4.60
C ARG A 3 35.89 -6.17 4.71
N LEU A 4 35.35 -6.59 3.57
CA LEU A 4 34.76 -7.90 3.36
C LEU A 4 35.67 -8.68 2.41
N GLU A 5 36.23 -9.79 2.89
CA GLU A 5 37.24 -10.56 2.18
C GLU A 5 36.66 -11.88 1.66
N HIS A 6 37.21 -12.34 0.55
CA HIS A 6 36.91 -13.66 -0.02
C HIS A 6 35.42 -13.90 -0.30
N CYS A 7 34.69 -12.85 -0.70
CA CYS A 7 33.26 -12.92 -0.98
C CYS A 7 33.01 -13.12 -2.49
N GLN A 8 31.86 -13.71 -2.80
CA GLN A 8 31.28 -13.63 -4.15
C GLN A 8 30.55 -12.30 -4.26
N VAL A 9 31.15 -11.32 -4.93
CA VAL A 9 30.60 -9.96 -5.04
C VAL A 9 29.77 -9.82 -6.32
N TYR A 10 28.55 -9.33 -6.18
CA TYR A 10 27.66 -9.10 -7.31
C TYR A 10 28.14 -7.96 -8.19
N GLN A 11 28.23 -8.22 -9.47
CA GLN A 11 28.61 -7.27 -10.51
C GLN A 11 27.36 -6.87 -11.33
N SER A 12 26.74 -5.75 -11.02
CA SER A 12 25.49 -5.29 -11.64
C SER A 12 25.60 -5.18 -13.18
N ALA A 13 26.75 -4.72 -13.70
CA ALA A 13 26.96 -4.59 -15.13
C ALA A 13 26.99 -5.93 -15.89
N ARG A 14 27.36 -7.02 -15.22
CA ARG A 14 27.44 -8.38 -15.82
C ARG A 14 26.30 -9.29 -15.38
N ARG A 15 25.50 -8.85 -14.40
CA ARG A 15 24.49 -9.66 -13.74
C ARG A 15 25.03 -11.02 -13.32
N GLY A 16 26.07 -11.00 -12.51
CA GLY A 16 26.76 -12.21 -12.07
C GLY A 16 27.71 -11.93 -10.93
N PHE A 17 28.35 -12.97 -10.41
CA PHE A 17 29.23 -12.90 -9.26
C PHE A 17 30.70 -13.11 -9.66
N ALA A 18 31.60 -12.48 -8.92
CA ALA A 18 33.03 -12.76 -9.00
C ALA A 18 33.68 -12.70 -7.61
N PRO A 19 34.71 -13.53 -7.35
CA PRO A 19 35.48 -13.45 -6.13
C PRO A 19 36.17 -12.10 -5.98
N ALA A 20 35.91 -11.40 -4.89
CA ALA A 20 36.54 -10.11 -4.63
C ALA A 20 36.63 -9.79 -3.12
N THR A 21 37.45 -8.78 -2.82
CA THR A 21 37.53 -8.09 -1.54
C THR A 21 37.03 -6.67 -1.70
N ILE A 22 36.13 -6.23 -0.81
CA ILE A 22 35.58 -4.90 -0.77
C ILE A 22 36.23 -4.12 0.37
N LEU A 23 36.81 -2.95 0.09
CA LEU A 23 37.24 -1.98 1.11
C LEU A 23 36.24 -0.84 1.17
N PHE A 24 35.82 -0.46 2.37
CA PHE A 24 34.79 0.54 2.55
C PHE A 24 34.84 1.24 3.92
N ASP A 25 34.22 2.40 3.98
CA ASP A 25 33.80 3.10 5.18
C ASP A 25 32.27 3.32 5.07
N ASP A 26 31.81 4.57 4.94
CA ASP A 26 30.41 4.89 4.59
C ASP A 26 30.14 4.66 3.07
N ARG A 27 31.23 4.67 2.29
CA ARG A 27 31.25 4.38 0.85
C ARG A 27 32.26 3.31 0.51
N VAL A 28 32.01 2.65 -0.60
CA VAL A 28 32.97 1.72 -1.19
C VAL A 28 34.21 2.50 -1.64
N GLN A 29 35.39 2.06 -1.20
CA GLN A 29 36.67 2.65 -1.57
C GLN A 29 37.30 1.87 -2.74
N SER A 30 37.27 0.53 -2.67
CA SER A 30 37.75 -0.32 -3.76
C SER A 30 37.06 -1.68 -3.76
N VAL A 31 37.02 -2.30 -4.94
CA VAL A 31 36.64 -3.70 -5.16
C VAL A 31 37.76 -4.35 -5.92
N SER A 32 38.50 -5.26 -5.29
CA SER A 32 39.68 -5.90 -5.86
C SER A 32 39.42 -7.38 -6.07
N PRO A 33 39.78 -7.97 -7.23
CA PRO A 33 39.68 -9.42 -7.45
C PRO A 33 40.40 -10.21 -6.35
N SER A 34 39.85 -11.35 -5.98
CA SER A 34 40.45 -12.29 -5.01
C SER A 34 40.62 -13.65 -5.69
N GLU A 35 41.78 -14.29 -5.48
CA GLU A 35 42.02 -15.65 -5.96
C GLU A 35 41.21 -16.68 -5.16
N LYS A 36 40.82 -16.35 -3.93
CA LYS A 36 40.01 -17.20 -3.07
C LYS A 36 38.57 -16.70 -3.04
N GLY A 37 37.65 -17.39 -3.66
CA GLY A 37 36.22 -17.19 -3.48
C GLY A 37 35.78 -17.81 -2.14
N GLY A 38 35.17 -17.02 -1.28
CA GLY A 38 34.52 -17.50 -0.06
C GLY A 38 33.09 -18.00 -0.31
N GLY A 39 32.46 -18.55 0.74
CA GLY A 39 31.12 -19.12 0.64
C GLY A 39 29.97 -18.13 0.65
N ARG A 40 30.18 -16.85 1.04
CA ARG A 40 29.10 -15.85 1.17
C ARG A 40 29.02 -14.95 -0.05
N TYR A 41 27.80 -14.57 -0.40
CA TYR A 41 27.51 -13.64 -1.48
C TYR A 41 27.28 -12.24 -0.92
N VAL A 42 27.81 -11.22 -1.60
CA VAL A 42 27.59 -9.81 -1.22
C VAL A 42 26.90 -9.11 -2.39
N VAL A 43 25.71 -8.58 -2.12
CA VAL A 43 24.90 -7.86 -3.08
C VAL A 43 24.65 -6.43 -2.59
N PRO A 44 24.31 -5.45 -3.46
CA PRO A 44 23.86 -4.14 -3.02
C PRO A 44 22.63 -4.25 -2.13
N GLY A 45 22.43 -3.29 -1.24
CA GLY A 45 21.19 -3.19 -0.49
C GLY A 45 19.97 -3.09 -1.40
N PHE A 46 18.89 -3.77 -1.05
CA PHE A 46 17.67 -3.77 -1.84
C PHE A 46 16.99 -2.40 -1.79
N ILE A 47 16.34 -2.05 -2.90
CA ILE A 47 15.66 -0.77 -3.12
C ILE A 47 14.22 -1.05 -3.52
N ASP A 48 13.28 -0.62 -2.68
CA ASP A 48 11.84 -0.68 -2.93
C ASP A 48 11.35 0.69 -3.37
N ILE A 49 10.92 0.84 -4.61
CA ILE A 49 10.60 2.14 -5.19
C ILE A 49 9.11 2.47 -5.20
N HIS A 50 8.25 1.55 -4.76
CA HIS A 50 6.83 1.81 -4.59
C HIS A 50 6.26 1.01 -3.43
N MET A 51 5.87 1.73 -2.38
CA MET A 51 5.27 1.14 -1.20
C MET A 51 4.57 2.19 -0.33
N HIS A 52 3.70 1.72 0.57
CA HIS A 52 2.97 2.52 1.54
C HIS A 52 3.36 2.08 2.96
N ILE A 53 4.04 2.96 3.71
CA ILE A 53 4.43 2.65 5.11
C ILE A 53 3.19 2.42 5.95
N GLU A 54 2.14 3.19 5.67
CA GLU A 54 0.85 3.16 6.38
C GLU A 54 0.09 1.85 6.18
N SER A 55 0.33 1.13 5.09
CA SER A 55 -0.24 -0.21 4.88
C SER A 55 0.33 -1.25 5.84
N SER A 56 1.56 -1.02 6.32
CA SER A 56 2.10 -1.77 7.46
C SER A 56 1.61 -1.24 8.81
N MET A 57 0.67 -0.29 8.83
CA MET A 57 0.06 0.33 10.00
C MET A 57 1.09 0.80 11.04
N THR A 58 2.25 1.29 10.60
CA THR A 58 3.35 1.65 11.49
C THR A 58 4.01 2.97 11.10
N THR A 59 4.86 3.52 12.00
CA THR A 59 5.62 4.74 11.72
C THR A 59 6.83 4.46 10.82
N PRO A 60 7.35 5.46 10.06
CA PRO A 60 8.60 5.33 9.32
C PRO A 60 9.77 4.83 10.16
N THR A 61 9.83 5.26 11.42
CA THR A 61 10.86 4.83 12.38
C THR A 61 10.82 3.32 12.60
N GLU A 62 9.68 2.79 12.97
CA GLU A 62 9.50 1.35 13.23
C GLU A 62 9.59 0.55 11.94
N PHE A 63 9.01 1.04 10.84
CA PHE A 63 9.10 0.41 9.53
C PHE A 63 10.56 0.21 9.11
N SER A 64 11.41 1.24 9.26
CA SER A 64 12.83 1.13 8.93
C SER A 64 13.57 0.10 9.79
N ARG A 65 13.18 -0.03 11.07
CA ARG A 65 13.74 -1.04 11.98
C ARG A 65 13.46 -2.47 11.49
N VAL A 66 12.22 -2.73 11.13
CA VAL A 66 11.80 -4.10 10.78
C VAL A 66 12.17 -4.50 9.36
N THR A 67 12.37 -3.54 8.44
CA THR A 67 12.70 -3.85 7.05
C THR A 67 14.20 -4.00 6.77
N LEU A 68 15.06 -3.39 7.58
CA LEU A 68 16.52 -3.55 7.42
C LEU A 68 17.00 -5.01 7.51
N PRO A 69 16.52 -5.86 8.45
CA PRO A 69 16.86 -7.29 8.48
C PRO A 69 16.50 -8.05 7.19
N HIS A 70 15.52 -7.55 6.44
CA HIS A 70 15.10 -8.07 5.12
C HIS A 70 15.94 -7.52 3.96
N GLY A 71 17.02 -6.77 4.26
CA GLY A 71 17.95 -6.26 3.25
C GLY A 71 17.52 -4.98 2.54
N THR A 72 16.35 -4.43 2.86
CA THR A 72 15.84 -3.20 2.23
C THR A 72 16.48 -1.97 2.86
N THR A 73 17.47 -1.40 2.17
CA THR A 73 18.26 -0.26 2.64
C THR A 73 17.78 1.09 2.13
N THR A 74 16.92 1.07 1.12
CA THR A 74 16.33 2.27 0.50
C THR A 74 14.89 2.00 0.13
N ILE A 75 14.01 2.97 0.40
CA ILE A 75 12.59 2.94 0.00
C ILE A 75 12.18 4.27 -0.62
N VAL A 76 11.16 4.22 -1.49
CA VAL A 76 10.39 5.37 -1.96
C VAL A 76 8.94 5.14 -1.53
N ALA A 77 8.46 5.93 -0.59
CA ALA A 77 7.14 5.78 -0.01
C ALA A 77 6.15 6.80 -0.59
N ASP A 78 4.99 6.34 -1.02
CA ASP A 78 3.84 7.18 -1.31
C ASP A 78 2.92 7.22 -0.09
N CYS A 79 3.06 8.29 0.72
CA CYS A 79 2.33 8.44 1.97
C CYS A 79 1.00 9.17 1.76
N HIS A 80 0.17 8.70 0.83
CA HIS A 80 -1.11 9.34 0.53
C HIS A 80 -2.15 9.10 1.64
N GLU A 81 -2.04 8.06 2.43
CA GLU A 81 -2.99 7.74 3.48
C GLU A 81 -2.90 8.72 4.66
N VAL A 82 -1.69 8.97 5.19
CA VAL A 82 -1.50 10.01 6.21
C VAL A 82 -1.86 11.39 5.67
N THR A 83 -1.66 11.60 4.38
CA THR A 83 -2.00 12.85 3.70
C THR A 83 -3.53 12.99 3.53
N ASN A 84 -4.26 11.92 3.28
CA ASN A 84 -5.73 11.91 3.29
C ASN A 84 -6.31 12.28 4.65
N VAL A 85 -5.62 11.90 5.75
CA VAL A 85 -6.08 12.23 7.11
C VAL A 85 -5.75 13.66 7.53
N PHE A 86 -4.51 14.11 7.27
CA PHE A 86 -3.97 15.34 7.88
C PHE A 86 -3.47 16.38 6.85
N GLY A 87 -3.59 16.12 5.55
CA GLY A 87 -3.01 16.97 4.53
C GLY A 87 -1.48 17.01 4.57
N ILE A 88 -0.90 18.01 3.94
CA ILE A 88 0.56 18.16 3.81
C ILE A 88 1.27 18.44 5.14
N GLU A 89 0.56 18.94 6.16
CA GLU A 89 1.15 19.17 7.49
C GLU A 89 1.41 17.83 8.19
N GLY A 90 0.46 16.89 8.11
CA GLY A 90 0.65 15.53 8.63
C GLY A 90 1.72 14.76 7.87
N LEU A 91 1.73 14.87 6.54
CA LEU A 91 2.80 14.30 5.72
C LEU A 91 4.18 14.84 6.15
N GLY A 92 4.30 16.16 6.36
CA GLY A 92 5.55 16.78 6.80
C GLY A 92 6.03 16.25 8.16
N GLN A 93 5.11 16.03 9.12
CA GLN A 93 5.45 15.42 10.40
C GLN A 93 5.88 13.95 10.25
N PHE A 94 5.18 13.18 9.43
CA PHE A 94 5.49 11.77 9.15
C PHE A 94 6.87 11.62 8.48
N MET A 95 7.15 12.43 7.47
CA MET A 95 8.46 12.53 6.81
C MET A 95 9.59 13.02 7.72
N GLY A 96 9.26 13.72 8.80
CA GLY A 96 10.22 14.26 9.79
C GLY A 96 10.70 13.24 10.81
N LEU A 97 10.15 12.04 10.85
CA LEU A 97 10.54 11.00 11.79
C LEU A 97 11.90 10.39 11.45
N GLU A 98 12.65 10.00 12.48
CA GLU A 98 13.93 9.31 12.29
C GLU A 98 13.74 7.94 11.66
N VAL A 99 14.61 7.60 10.72
CA VAL A 99 14.62 6.33 10.01
C VAL A 99 16.04 5.76 9.93
N LEU A 100 16.15 4.45 9.88
CA LEU A 100 17.43 3.74 9.82
C LEU A 100 17.88 3.46 8.37
N ASN A 101 16.94 3.36 7.44
CA ASN A 101 17.20 3.22 6.01
C ASN A 101 17.22 4.61 5.32
N ASP A 102 17.47 4.67 4.02
CA ASP A 102 17.26 5.90 3.25
C ASP A 102 15.81 5.89 2.73
N THR A 103 14.98 6.75 3.30
CA THR A 103 13.57 6.91 2.90
C THR A 103 13.42 8.16 2.04
N PHE A 104 13.04 7.94 0.79
CA PHE A 104 12.55 8.97 -0.13
C PHE A 104 11.03 8.91 -0.17
N TYR A 105 10.41 9.94 -0.75
CA TYR A 105 8.96 10.08 -0.76
C TYR A 105 8.47 10.51 -2.15
N ALA A 106 7.24 10.16 -2.42
CA ALA A 106 6.47 10.69 -3.54
C ALA A 106 5.66 11.93 -3.11
N VAL A 107 5.32 12.80 -4.05
CA VAL A 107 4.18 13.71 -3.86
C VAL A 107 2.90 12.88 -4.00
N PRO A 108 2.05 12.76 -2.97
CA PRO A 108 0.80 12.03 -3.11
C PRO A 108 -0.13 12.69 -4.14
N SER A 109 -0.49 11.97 -5.20
CA SER A 109 -1.35 12.52 -6.26
C SER A 109 -2.84 12.31 -5.99
N SER A 110 -3.17 11.32 -5.15
CA SER A 110 -4.52 10.78 -4.96
C SER A 110 -5.09 11.16 -3.59
N VAL A 111 -5.16 12.45 -3.29
CA VAL A 111 -5.69 13.00 -2.04
C VAL A 111 -6.73 14.10 -2.35
N PRO A 112 -8.05 13.77 -2.25
CA PRO A 112 -8.65 12.44 -2.18
C PRO A 112 -8.40 11.61 -3.45
N ALA A 113 -8.66 10.31 -3.39
CA ALA A 113 -8.54 9.43 -4.56
C ALA A 113 -9.46 9.88 -5.70
N THR A 114 -10.66 10.37 -5.38
CA THR A 114 -11.63 10.91 -6.35
C THR A 114 -11.86 12.42 -6.12
N SER A 115 -13.04 12.80 -5.66
CA SER A 115 -13.42 14.19 -5.44
C SER A 115 -14.28 14.36 -4.18
N SER A 116 -14.40 15.60 -3.70
CA SER A 116 -15.27 15.93 -2.57
C SER A 116 -16.76 15.66 -2.82
N LEU A 117 -17.17 15.41 -4.07
CA LEU A 117 -18.53 14.99 -4.40
C LEU A 117 -18.78 13.52 -4.07
N LEU A 118 -17.75 12.67 -4.13
CA LEU A 118 -17.85 11.25 -3.96
C LEU A 118 -17.35 10.75 -2.59
N GLU A 119 -16.44 11.47 -1.96
CA GLU A 119 -15.88 11.07 -0.66
C GLU A 119 -15.43 12.30 0.15
N THR A 120 -15.40 12.14 1.49
CA THR A 120 -14.86 13.16 2.40
C THR A 120 -13.53 12.68 2.96
N CYS A 121 -12.50 13.52 2.91
CA CYS A 121 -11.20 13.26 3.55
C CYS A 121 -10.71 14.49 4.33
N GLY A 122 -9.66 14.32 5.15
CA GLY A 122 -9.11 15.39 5.98
C GLY A 122 -8.10 16.26 5.26
N GLY A 123 -7.51 15.79 4.13
CA GLY A 123 -6.52 16.51 3.33
C GLY A 123 -6.94 16.68 1.88
N THR A 124 -6.24 17.57 1.18
CA THR A 124 -6.38 17.73 -0.28
C THR A 124 -5.03 18.11 -0.86
N ILE A 125 -4.68 17.50 -1.98
CA ILE A 125 -3.52 17.86 -2.81
C ILE A 125 -4.02 18.42 -4.13
N ASP A 126 -3.54 19.63 -4.45
CA ASP A 126 -3.69 20.27 -5.78
C ASP A 126 -2.37 21.02 -6.08
N GLY A 127 -2.34 21.81 -7.12
CA GLY A 127 -1.15 22.52 -7.61
C GLY A 127 -0.30 23.24 -6.55
N PRO A 128 -0.89 24.02 -5.62
CA PRO A 128 -0.15 24.69 -4.55
C PRO A 128 0.61 23.72 -3.63
N GLU A 129 -0.04 22.62 -3.21
CA GLU A 129 0.56 21.60 -2.35
C GLU A 129 1.69 20.87 -3.07
N VAL A 130 1.50 20.52 -4.34
CA VAL A 130 2.54 19.92 -5.20
C VAL A 130 3.77 20.83 -5.27
N ARG A 131 3.60 22.13 -5.54
CA ARG A 131 4.73 23.09 -5.57
C ARG A 131 5.44 23.22 -4.23
N ARG A 132 4.73 23.09 -3.12
CA ARG A 132 5.33 23.12 -1.78
C ARG A 132 6.13 21.87 -1.50
N LEU A 133 5.57 20.68 -1.74
CA LEU A 133 6.21 19.40 -1.51
C LEU A 133 7.41 19.17 -2.42
N ALA A 134 7.33 19.56 -3.69
CA ALA A 134 8.42 19.43 -4.66
C ALA A 134 9.72 20.18 -4.28
N LYS A 135 9.70 21.06 -3.28
CA LYS A 135 10.90 21.73 -2.74
C LYS A 135 11.73 20.84 -1.82
N ASP A 136 11.14 19.80 -1.23
CA ASP A 136 11.88 18.86 -0.40
C ASP A 136 12.69 17.91 -1.29
N ARG A 137 14.00 17.83 -1.04
CA ARG A 137 14.90 16.97 -1.83
C ARG A 137 14.67 15.48 -1.63
N ARG A 138 13.93 15.09 -0.60
CA ARG A 138 13.53 13.69 -0.39
C ARG A 138 12.36 13.28 -1.28
N ILE A 139 11.65 14.25 -1.86
CA ILE A 139 10.62 14.01 -2.87
C ILE A 139 11.31 13.76 -4.21
N ILE A 140 11.17 12.55 -4.75
CA ILE A 140 11.87 12.12 -5.98
C ILE A 140 10.94 11.60 -7.09
N CYS A 141 9.63 11.53 -6.85
CA CYS A 141 8.62 11.19 -7.86
C CYS A 141 7.27 11.84 -7.52
N LEU A 142 6.36 11.84 -8.47
CA LEU A 142 4.94 11.95 -8.20
C LEU A 142 4.41 10.56 -7.87
N GLY A 143 3.66 10.44 -6.79
CA GLY A 143 3.03 9.19 -6.38
C GLY A 143 1.96 8.71 -7.36
N GLU A 144 1.48 7.52 -7.13
CA GLU A 144 0.59 6.81 -8.05
C GLU A 144 -0.63 7.64 -8.48
N VAL A 145 -0.76 7.80 -9.80
CA VAL A 145 -1.93 8.44 -10.41
C VAL A 145 -3.02 7.39 -10.58
N MET A 146 -3.96 7.31 -9.63
CA MET A 146 -5.03 6.31 -9.59
C MET A 146 -6.28 6.72 -10.37
N ASN A 147 -6.59 8.03 -10.46
CA ASN A 147 -7.83 8.50 -11.08
C ASN A 147 -7.70 8.55 -12.61
N ALA A 148 -7.71 7.37 -13.24
CA ALA A 148 -7.69 7.25 -14.70
C ALA A 148 -8.93 7.88 -15.37
N HIS A 149 -10.09 7.90 -14.69
CA HIS A 149 -11.32 8.54 -15.21
C HIS A 149 -11.08 10.02 -15.48
N ASP A 150 -10.61 10.77 -14.48
CA ASP A 150 -10.31 12.19 -14.61
C ASP A 150 -9.19 12.45 -15.62
N LEU A 151 -8.15 11.61 -15.62
CA LEU A 151 -7.02 11.76 -16.52
C LEU A 151 -7.42 11.60 -17.99
N LEU A 152 -8.33 10.69 -18.29
CA LEU A 152 -8.82 10.41 -19.64
C LEU A 152 -10.01 11.30 -20.05
N ALA A 153 -10.65 12.00 -19.11
CA ALA A 153 -11.74 12.93 -19.39
C ALA A 153 -11.27 14.16 -20.18
N GLU A 154 -12.19 14.79 -20.90
CA GLU A 154 -11.91 16.08 -21.58
C GLU A 154 -11.84 17.24 -20.56
N GLY A 155 -11.15 18.32 -20.95
CA GLY A 155 -11.04 19.54 -20.13
C GLY A 155 -9.99 19.47 -19.04
N ASP A 156 -9.95 20.53 -18.22
CA ASP A 156 -9.07 20.65 -17.05
C ASP A 156 -9.71 20.00 -15.82
N ASN A 157 -8.88 19.36 -15.00
CA ASN A 157 -9.29 18.80 -13.73
C ASN A 157 -8.09 18.70 -12.76
N ARG A 158 -8.34 18.33 -11.51
CA ARG A 158 -7.33 18.27 -10.45
C ARG A 158 -6.17 17.33 -10.82
N THR A 159 -6.44 16.13 -11.29
CA THR A 159 -5.41 15.13 -11.64
C THR A 159 -4.46 15.66 -12.71
N LYS A 160 -4.98 16.29 -13.76
CA LYS A 160 -4.16 16.89 -14.82
C LYS A 160 -3.32 18.06 -14.31
N ARG A 161 -3.90 18.94 -13.46
CA ARG A 161 -3.14 20.04 -12.85
C ARG A 161 -2.01 19.56 -11.96
N ILE A 162 -2.22 18.51 -11.16
CA ILE A 162 -1.18 17.90 -10.31
C ILE A 162 -0.01 17.46 -11.19
N ILE A 163 -0.26 16.69 -12.25
CA ILE A 163 0.77 16.22 -13.19
C ILE A 163 1.52 17.40 -13.83
N GLN A 164 0.77 18.39 -14.34
CA GLN A 164 1.38 19.57 -14.97
C GLN A 164 2.28 20.31 -13.99
N VAL A 165 1.80 20.62 -12.79
CA VAL A 165 2.55 21.37 -11.79
C VAL A 165 3.77 20.59 -11.30
N PHE A 166 3.66 19.27 -11.18
CA PHE A 166 4.81 18.44 -10.82
C PHE A 166 5.87 18.45 -11.91
N ARG A 167 5.49 18.28 -13.18
CA ARG A 167 6.41 18.38 -14.33
C ARG A 167 7.10 19.75 -14.41
N GLU A 168 6.36 20.85 -14.15
CA GLU A 168 6.94 22.20 -14.08
C GLU A 168 7.96 22.34 -12.93
N SER A 169 7.71 21.68 -11.80
CA SER A 169 8.53 21.79 -10.58
C SER A 169 9.72 20.84 -10.56
N ARG A 170 9.57 19.63 -11.10
CA ARG A 170 10.53 18.53 -11.08
C ARG A 170 10.52 17.77 -12.41
N PRO A 171 10.95 18.39 -13.52
CA PRO A 171 10.89 17.81 -14.87
C PRO A 171 11.70 16.52 -15.01
N GLU A 172 12.71 16.33 -14.16
CA GLU A 172 13.59 15.16 -14.16
C GLU A 172 13.02 13.95 -13.42
N CYS A 173 11.99 14.14 -12.59
CA CYS A 173 11.47 13.08 -11.73
C CYS A 173 10.39 12.25 -12.42
N PRO A 174 10.30 10.93 -12.14
CA PRO A 174 9.26 10.06 -12.67
C PRO A 174 7.87 10.41 -12.14
N ILE A 175 6.84 9.97 -12.87
CA ILE A 175 5.44 10.02 -12.47
C ILE A 175 4.91 8.59 -12.42
N GLU A 176 4.63 8.11 -11.21
CA GLU A 176 4.17 6.75 -10.98
C GLU A 176 2.68 6.61 -11.30
N GLY A 177 2.29 5.44 -11.78
CA GLY A 177 0.94 5.18 -12.25
C GLY A 177 0.27 3.98 -11.60
N HIS A 178 -1.05 4.05 -11.58
CA HIS A 178 -1.94 2.98 -11.17
C HIS A 178 -3.07 2.88 -12.21
N CYS A 179 -2.95 1.95 -13.16
CA CYS A 179 -3.88 1.86 -14.27
C CYS A 179 -4.44 0.44 -14.49
N PRO A 180 -5.21 -0.09 -13.50
CA PRO A 180 -5.73 -1.44 -13.58
C PRO A 180 -6.61 -1.60 -14.82
N ARG A 181 -6.37 -2.69 -15.58
CA ARG A 181 -7.15 -3.07 -16.77
C ARG A 181 -7.14 -2.08 -17.94
N LEU A 182 -6.39 -0.98 -17.91
CA LEU A 182 -6.21 -0.13 -19.07
C LEU A 182 -5.40 -0.85 -20.15
N SER A 183 -5.83 -0.73 -21.40
CA SER A 183 -5.19 -1.31 -22.58
C SER A 183 -5.53 -0.51 -23.85
N GLY A 184 -4.87 -0.79 -24.96
CA GLY A 184 -5.13 -0.15 -26.25
C GLY A 184 -5.02 1.36 -26.19
N SER A 185 -5.94 2.06 -26.85
CA SER A 185 -5.92 3.53 -26.95
C SER A 185 -6.15 4.26 -25.63
N ALA A 186 -6.81 3.63 -24.65
CA ALA A 186 -6.96 4.21 -23.31
C ALA A 186 -5.62 4.23 -22.58
N LEU A 187 -4.82 3.15 -22.68
CA LEU A 187 -3.47 3.11 -22.15
C LEU A 187 -2.56 4.12 -22.87
N ASP A 188 -2.67 4.25 -24.21
CA ASP A 188 -1.90 5.25 -24.95
C ASP A 188 -2.13 6.67 -24.44
N ARG A 189 -3.39 7.05 -24.18
CA ARG A 189 -3.74 8.36 -23.64
C ARG A 189 -3.24 8.56 -22.20
N PHE A 190 -3.30 7.50 -21.39
CA PHE A 190 -2.79 7.52 -20.03
C PHE A 190 -1.28 7.79 -20.00
N ILE A 191 -0.51 7.07 -20.83
CA ILE A 191 0.95 7.27 -20.99
C ILE A 191 1.25 8.65 -21.54
N ALA A 192 0.51 9.08 -22.57
CA ALA A 192 0.69 10.40 -23.20
C ALA A 192 0.43 11.58 -22.24
N SER A 193 -0.29 11.38 -21.12
CA SER A 193 -0.44 12.38 -20.07
C SER A 193 0.83 12.57 -19.21
N GLY A 194 1.84 11.73 -19.40
CA GLY A 194 3.13 11.81 -18.72
C GLY A 194 3.33 10.79 -17.60
N VAL A 195 2.37 9.90 -17.34
CA VAL A 195 2.54 8.77 -16.43
C VAL A 195 3.38 7.70 -17.11
N ASP A 196 4.44 7.22 -16.46
CA ASP A 196 5.46 6.39 -17.09
C ASP A 196 5.77 5.08 -16.35
N SER A 197 4.94 4.69 -15.35
CA SER A 197 4.99 3.36 -14.72
C SER A 197 3.60 2.76 -14.45
N ASP A 198 3.57 1.50 -14.06
CA ASP A 198 2.38 0.82 -13.52
C ASP A 198 2.80 -0.34 -12.59
N HIS A 199 2.18 -0.41 -11.41
CA HIS A 199 2.39 -1.49 -10.44
C HIS A 199 1.18 -2.42 -10.27
N CYS A 200 0.06 -2.16 -10.95
CA CYS A 200 -1.15 -2.98 -10.84
C CYS A 200 -0.89 -4.45 -11.16
N GLN A 201 -1.83 -5.31 -10.80
CA GLN A 201 -1.72 -6.73 -11.12
C GLN A 201 -1.62 -6.94 -12.64
N GLN A 202 -0.56 -7.61 -13.08
CA GLN A 202 -0.22 -7.83 -14.47
C GLN A 202 -0.64 -9.21 -14.98
N SER A 203 -0.77 -9.30 -16.31
CA SER A 203 -0.78 -10.53 -17.09
C SER A 203 0.38 -10.51 -18.11
N PRO A 204 0.75 -11.63 -18.76
CA PRO A 204 1.80 -11.63 -19.75
C PRO A 204 1.58 -10.66 -20.92
N SER A 205 0.33 -10.52 -21.36
CA SER A 205 -0.03 -9.56 -22.42
C SER A 205 0.06 -8.12 -21.95
N SER A 206 -0.36 -7.81 -20.72
CA SER A 206 -0.26 -6.46 -20.18
C SER A 206 1.19 -6.04 -19.90
N ILE A 207 2.06 -6.97 -19.49
CA ILE A 207 3.51 -6.73 -19.35
C ILE A 207 4.09 -6.28 -20.68
N ARG A 208 3.88 -7.06 -21.75
CA ARG A 208 4.40 -6.72 -23.08
C ARG A 208 3.85 -5.39 -23.58
N GLU A 209 2.53 -5.20 -23.52
CA GLU A 209 1.91 -3.97 -24.01
C GLU A 209 2.47 -2.73 -23.31
N ARG A 210 2.61 -2.75 -21.98
CA ARG A 210 3.12 -1.60 -21.21
C ARG A 210 4.57 -1.30 -21.52
N VAL A 211 5.44 -2.32 -21.51
CA VAL A 211 6.86 -2.12 -21.80
C VAL A 211 7.08 -1.68 -23.24
N GLU A 212 6.39 -2.29 -24.22
CA GLU A 212 6.48 -1.88 -25.64
C GLU A 212 5.98 -0.45 -25.88
N LYS A 213 5.08 0.05 -25.03
CA LYS A 213 4.61 1.45 -25.04
C LYS A 213 5.47 2.40 -24.18
N GLY A 214 6.56 1.90 -23.61
CA GLY A 214 7.56 2.71 -22.91
C GLY A 214 7.33 2.88 -21.40
N MET A 215 6.40 2.15 -20.78
CA MET A 215 6.23 2.17 -19.33
C MET A 215 7.30 1.33 -18.63
N PHE A 216 7.70 1.79 -17.45
CA PHE A 216 8.44 0.98 -16.47
C PHE A 216 7.47 0.17 -15.62
N LEU A 217 7.77 -1.09 -15.33
CA LEU A 217 6.90 -1.94 -14.53
C LEU A 217 7.42 -2.12 -13.10
N GLU A 218 6.52 -2.00 -12.16
CA GLU A 218 6.75 -2.21 -10.74
C GLU A 218 5.99 -3.46 -10.31
N ILE A 219 6.73 -4.56 -10.21
CA ILE A 219 6.16 -5.90 -10.07
C ILE A 219 6.00 -6.26 -8.61
N GLN A 220 4.76 -6.30 -8.14
CA GLN A 220 4.39 -6.70 -6.80
C GLN A 220 4.11 -8.21 -6.68
N TYR A 221 3.99 -8.70 -5.43
CA TYR A 221 3.85 -10.12 -5.09
C TYR A 221 2.69 -10.82 -5.80
N LYS A 222 1.52 -10.15 -5.93
CA LYS A 222 0.33 -10.71 -6.59
C LYS A 222 0.46 -10.86 -8.11
N SER A 223 1.40 -10.14 -8.74
CA SER A 223 1.71 -10.27 -10.16
C SER A 223 2.68 -11.41 -10.49
N LEU A 224 3.25 -12.08 -9.46
CA LEU A 224 4.23 -13.13 -9.68
C LEU A 224 3.55 -14.47 -9.95
N THR A 225 3.47 -14.83 -11.22
CA THR A 225 3.15 -16.16 -11.76
C THR A 225 4.29 -16.63 -12.68
N ARG A 226 4.34 -17.92 -13.02
CA ARG A 226 5.36 -18.43 -13.94
C ARG A 226 5.28 -17.75 -15.31
N GLU A 227 4.08 -17.56 -15.82
CA GLU A 227 3.83 -16.94 -17.11
C GLU A 227 4.29 -15.47 -17.13
N ASN A 228 4.07 -14.73 -16.06
CA ASN A 228 4.54 -13.36 -15.91
C ASN A 228 6.06 -13.29 -15.79
N ILE A 229 6.69 -14.23 -15.05
CA ILE A 229 8.16 -14.33 -15.00
C ILE A 229 8.75 -14.57 -16.38
N ASP A 230 8.12 -15.42 -17.18
CA ASP A 230 8.61 -15.68 -18.54
C ASP A 230 8.47 -14.45 -19.45
N ALA A 231 7.38 -13.68 -19.34
CA ALA A 231 7.23 -12.41 -20.04
C ALA A 231 8.26 -11.34 -19.57
N LEU A 232 8.51 -11.23 -18.27
CA LEU A 232 9.48 -10.27 -17.73
C LEU A 232 10.92 -10.54 -18.20
N LYS A 233 11.29 -11.81 -18.42
CA LYS A 233 12.62 -12.17 -18.97
C LYS A 233 12.88 -11.58 -20.36
N GLU A 234 11.83 -11.24 -21.11
CA GLU A 234 11.95 -10.60 -22.44
C GLU A 234 12.44 -9.14 -22.32
N PHE A 235 12.23 -8.49 -21.15
CA PHE A 235 12.46 -7.05 -20.97
C PHE A 235 13.38 -6.73 -19.77
N PRO A 236 14.60 -7.25 -19.75
CA PRO A 236 15.50 -7.01 -18.64
C PRO A 236 15.86 -5.53 -18.50
N GLY A 237 15.63 -4.95 -17.30
CA GLY A 237 15.91 -3.54 -17.02
C GLY A 237 14.72 -2.60 -17.21
N PHE A 238 13.57 -3.09 -17.67
CA PHE A 238 12.33 -2.32 -17.76
C PHE A 238 11.36 -2.58 -16.60
N PHE A 239 11.82 -3.24 -15.56
CA PHE A 239 11.02 -3.46 -14.35
C PHE A 239 11.87 -3.50 -13.09
N SER A 240 11.24 -3.28 -11.97
CA SER A 240 11.73 -3.59 -10.63
C SER A 240 10.69 -4.39 -9.84
N PHE A 241 11.15 -5.05 -8.77
CA PHE A 241 10.24 -5.59 -7.77
C PHE A 241 9.92 -4.53 -6.73
N VAL A 242 8.66 -4.48 -6.33
CA VAL A 242 8.16 -3.57 -5.29
C VAL A 242 7.24 -4.33 -4.34
N THR A 243 6.98 -3.75 -3.19
CA THR A 243 6.07 -4.39 -2.23
C THR A 243 4.63 -3.89 -2.34
N ASP A 244 4.42 -2.62 -2.69
CA ASP A 244 3.12 -2.00 -2.60
C ASP A 244 2.60 -2.10 -1.14
N ASP A 245 1.42 -2.64 -0.91
CA ASP A 245 0.86 -2.88 0.42
C ASP A 245 1.44 -4.14 1.07
N VAL A 246 1.97 -4.00 2.28
CA VAL A 246 2.39 -5.14 3.12
C VAL A 246 1.77 -5.01 4.51
N MET A 247 0.91 -5.95 4.84
CA MET A 247 0.26 -5.98 6.16
C MET A 247 1.25 -6.34 7.28
N PRO A 248 1.02 -5.87 8.52
CA PRO A 248 1.93 -6.11 9.65
C PRO A 248 2.24 -7.58 9.93
N ASP A 249 1.24 -8.45 9.86
CA ASP A 249 1.40 -9.89 10.06
C ASP A 249 2.22 -10.55 8.94
N THR A 250 2.03 -10.12 7.71
CA THR A 250 2.82 -10.56 6.55
C THR A 250 4.26 -10.09 6.65
N LEU A 251 4.50 -8.83 7.01
CA LEU A 251 5.84 -8.28 7.19
C LEU A 251 6.63 -9.08 8.24
N MET A 252 5.99 -9.40 9.37
CA MET A 252 6.62 -10.16 10.45
C MET A 252 6.77 -11.65 10.16
N GLY A 253 5.84 -12.24 9.41
CA GLY A 253 5.83 -13.68 9.17
C GLY A 253 6.59 -14.12 7.90
N GLU A 254 6.56 -13.31 6.86
CA GLU A 254 7.06 -13.67 5.53
C GLU A 254 8.20 -12.75 5.03
N GLY A 255 8.28 -11.52 5.53
CA GLY A 255 9.25 -10.50 5.12
C GLY A 255 8.66 -9.39 4.27
N GLN A 256 9.56 -8.56 3.74
CA GLN A 256 9.23 -7.36 2.95
C GLN A 256 9.57 -7.61 1.46
N LEU A 257 10.46 -6.84 0.85
CA LEU A 257 10.85 -7.01 -0.54
C LEU A 257 11.50 -8.38 -0.80
N ASP A 258 12.29 -8.89 0.14
CA ASP A 258 12.92 -10.21 0.07
C ASP A 258 11.91 -11.36 -0.12
N ARG A 259 10.69 -11.24 0.39
CA ARG A 259 9.57 -12.17 0.13
C ARG A 259 9.20 -12.19 -1.35
N VAL A 260 9.12 -11.02 -1.98
CA VAL A 260 8.82 -10.87 -3.43
C VAL A 260 9.94 -11.51 -4.25
N LEU A 261 11.20 -11.20 -3.88
CA LEU A 261 12.39 -11.72 -4.56
C LEU A 261 12.48 -13.25 -4.47
N ARG A 262 12.27 -13.82 -3.28
CA ARG A 262 12.23 -15.28 -3.08
C ARG A 262 11.16 -15.95 -3.95
N LYS A 263 9.97 -15.33 -4.07
CA LYS A 263 8.91 -15.86 -4.94
C LYS A 263 9.32 -15.84 -6.41
N ALA A 264 9.94 -14.76 -6.88
CA ALA A 264 10.41 -14.65 -8.27
C ALA A 264 11.44 -15.73 -8.61
N ILE A 265 12.40 -16.00 -7.70
CA ILE A 265 13.39 -17.08 -7.86
C ILE A 265 12.69 -18.45 -7.91
N ARG A 266 11.80 -18.75 -6.98
CA ARG A 266 11.04 -20.03 -6.98
C ARG A 266 10.23 -20.26 -8.25
N LEU A 267 9.76 -19.18 -8.89
CA LEU A 267 9.05 -19.23 -10.17
C LEU A 267 9.97 -19.33 -11.38
N GLY A 268 11.29 -19.36 -11.18
CA GLY A 268 12.28 -19.64 -12.22
C GLY A 268 12.95 -18.42 -12.85
N MET A 269 12.93 -17.26 -12.18
CA MET A 269 13.85 -16.17 -12.53
C MET A 269 15.22 -16.44 -11.90
N ARG A 270 16.30 -16.16 -12.62
CA ARG A 270 17.67 -16.34 -12.10
C ARG A 270 17.92 -15.38 -10.93
N PRO A 271 18.54 -15.83 -9.83
CA PRO A 271 18.85 -14.96 -8.69
C PRO A 271 19.57 -13.67 -9.07
N GLU A 272 20.49 -13.74 -10.04
CA GLU A 272 21.26 -12.58 -10.50
C GLU A 272 20.38 -11.53 -11.20
N ASP A 273 19.36 -11.96 -11.95
CA ASP A 273 18.41 -11.05 -12.59
C ASP A 273 17.41 -10.46 -11.56
N VAL A 274 17.04 -11.25 -10.56
CA VAL A 274 16.22 -10.78 -9.43
C VAL A 274 16.96 -9.70 -8.64
N ILE A 275 18.24 -9.93 -8.30
CA ILE A 275 19.07 -8.94 -7.60
C ILE A 275 19.22 -7.66 -8.44
N TYR A 276 19.39 -7.78 -9.76
CA TYR A 276 19.45 -6.62 -10.66
C TYR A 276 18.17 -5.78 -10.60
N ALA A 277 17.01 -6.45 -10.66
CA ALA A 277 15.70 -5.81 -10.61
C ALA A 277 15.34 -5.25 -9.22
N ALA A 278 16.05 -5.67 -8.16
CA ALA A 278 15.87 -5.19 -6.79
C ALA A 278 16.93 -4.14 -6.36
N THR A 279 17.92 -3.85 -7.22
CA THR A 279 19.03 -2.97 -6.84
C THR A 279 19.34 -1.93 -7.91
N TRP A 280 19.86 -2.34 -9.06
CA TRP A 280 20.29 -1.41 -10.11
C TRP A 280 19.11 -0.82 -10.91
N ALA A 281 18.15 -1.64 -11.32
CA ALA A 281 17.01 -1.16 -12.11
C ALA A 281 16.21 -0.07 -11.36
N PRO A 282 15.80 -0.27 -10.08
CA PRO A 282 15.12 0.77 -9.30
C PRO A 282 16.00 1.99 -9.03
N ALA A 283 17.32 1.83 -8.82
CA ALA A 283 18.23 2.96 -8.64
C ALA A 283 18.30 3.84 -9.89
N VAL A 284 18.34 3.23 -11.08
CA VAL A 284 18.32 3.95 -12.37
C VAL A 284 16.99 4.65 -12.58
N ARG A 285 15.88 3.95 -12.33
CA ARG A 285 14.52 4.48 -12.46
C ARG A 285 14.33 5.76 -11.64
N MET A 286 14.78 5.75 -10.40
CA MET A 286 14.63 6.86 -9.44
C MET A 286 15.80 7.84 -9.44
N HIS A 287 16.72 7.74 -10.40
CA HIS A 287 17.94 8.59 -10.52
C HIS A 287 18.82 8.58 -9.24
N LEU A 288 18.83 7.47 -8.50
CA LEU A 288 19.64 7.29 -7.30
C LEU A 288 21.07 6.88 -7.66
N VAL A 289 21.86 7.86 -8.08
CA VAL A 289 23.18 7.65 -8.67
C VAL A 289 24.26 7.14 -7.69
N ASP A 290 24.02 7.17 -6.39
CA ASP A 290 24.99 6.81 -5.35
C ASP A 290 24.86 5.37 -4.82
N ARG A 291 23.92 4.57 -5.34
CA ARG A 291 23.58 3.21 -4.86
C ARG A 291 23.23 2.25 -6.00
N GLY A 292 22.72 1.07 -5.67
CA GLY A 292 22.26 0.05 -6.62
C GLY A 292 23.38 -0.82 -7.21
N MET A 293 24.65 -0.53 -6.92
CA MET A 293 25.80 -1.36 -7.29
C MET A 293 26.93 -1.26 -6.28
N ILE A 294 27.79 -2.28 -6.23
CA ILE A 294 29.02 -2.29 -5.43
C ILE A 294 30.16 -1.77 -6.30
N ALA A 295 30.48 -0.49 -6.16
CA ALA A 295 31.54 0.17 -6.95
C ALA A 295 32.14 1.34 -6.16
N PRO A 296 33.40 1.74 -6.44
CA PRO A 296 34.02 2.87 -5.78
C PRO A 296 33.16 4.14 -5.83
N GLY A 297 33.03 4.83 -4.69
CA GLY A 297 32.23 6.03 -4.51
C GLY A 297 30.74 5.79 -4.20
N LYS A 298 30.19 4.59 -4.42
CA LYS A 298 28.81 4.24 -4.05
C LYS A 298 28.69 4.04 -2.53
N LEU A 299 27.47 4.17 -2.00
CA LEU A 299 27.19 3.90 -0.60
C LEU A 299 27.55 2.44 -0.26
N ALA A 300 28.10 2.25 0.93
CA ALA A 300 28.42 0.92 1.44
C ALA A 300 27.18 0.29 2.10
N ASP A 301 26.14 0.13 1.30
CA ASP A 301 24.89 -0.56 1.64
C ASP A 301 24.93 -1.97 1.03
N PHE A 302 25.08 -3.00 1.87
CA PHE A 302 25.27 -4.38 1.43
C PHE A 302 24.31 -5.32 2.12
N VAL A 303 23.87 -6.33 1.39
CA VAL A 303 23.26 -7.54 1.93
C VAL A 303 24.23 -8.69 1.70
N VAL A 304 24.57 -9.39 2.78
CA VAL A 304 25.39 -10.60 2.76
C VAL A 304 24.47 -11.81 2.84
N LEU A 305 24.56 -12.68 1.85
CA LEU A 305 23.72 -13.87 1.72
C LEU A 305 24.56 -15.14 1.89
N ASP A 306 24.00 -16.13 2.60
CA ASP A 306 24.59 -17.48 2.66
C ASP A 306 24.19 -18.31 1.43
N ASP A 307 23.00 -18.07 0.89
CA ASP A 307 22.43 -18.81 -0.23
C ASP A 307 21.61 -17.89 -1.14
N LEU A 308 21.76 -18.07 -2.46
CA LEU A 308 21.11 -17.22 -3.47
C LEU A 308 19.67 -17.65 -3.78
N ASP A 309 19.39 -18.96 -3.75
CA ASP A 309 18.07 -19.46 -4.14
C ASP A 309 17.02 -19.15 -3.09
N SER A 310 17.41 -19.22 -1.82
CA SER A 310 16.55 -18.85 -0.69
C SER A 310 16.69 -17.39 -0.26
N LEU A 311 17.66 -16.63 -0.81
CA LEU A 311 18.06 -15.30 -0.34
C LEU A 311 18.25 -15.27 1.19
N SER A 312 19.00 -16.26 1.73
CA SER A 312 19.25 -16.37 3.16
C SER A 312 20.16 -15.22 3.63
N ILE A 313 19.57 -14.19 4.21
CA ILE A 313 20.28 -13.00 4.69
C ILE A 313 21.02 -13.32 5.98
N ALA A 314 22.34 -13.18 5.96
CA ALA A 314 23.20 -13.33 7.12
C ALA A 314 23.50 -11.98 7.79
N GLN A 315 23.83 -10.96 6.99
CA GLN A 315 24.20 -9.64 7.50
C GLN A 315 23.66 -8.53 6.59
N VAL A 316 23.39 -7.37 7.19
CA VAL A 316 23.05 -6.13 6.45
C VAL A 316 23.97 -5.01 6.93
N TYR A 317 24.57 -4.32 5.97
CA TYR A 317 25.36 -3.12 6.18
C TYR A 317 24.60 -1.91 5.64
N LYS A 318 24.50 -0.86 6.44
CA LYS A 318 23.95 0.44 6.06
C LYS A 318 25.01 1.52 6.25
N ARG A 319 25.41 2.18 5.16
CA ARG A 319 26.50 3.16 5.14
C ARG A 319 27.75 2.62 5.85
N GLY A 320 28.12 1.38 5.49
CA GLY A 320 29.26 0.66 6.04
C GLY A 320 29.16 0.28 7.53
N LYS A 321 28.05 0.53 8.19
CA LYS A 321 27.80 0.02 9.56
C LYS A 321 27.04 -1.30 9.47
N LEU A 322 27.50 -2.32 10.19
CA LEU A 322 26.75 -3.54 10.38
C LEU A 322 25.52 -3.22 11.24
N VAL A 323 24.32 -3.37 10.66
CA VAL A 323 23.06 -3.03 11.33
C VAL A 323 22.21 -4.27 11.65
N TYR A 324 22.50 -5.37 10.98
CA TYR A 324 21.88 -6.66 11.24
C TYR A 324 22.93 -7.76 11.06
N ASP A 325 22.95 -8.70 12.02
CA ASP A 325 23.75 -9.93 11.93
C ASP A 325 22.94 -11.05 12.59
N ARG A 326 22.50 -12.01 11.78
CA ARG A 326 21.70 -13.15 12.25
C ARG A 326 22.46 -14.01 13.24
N ASP A 327 23.74 -14.27 12.95
CA ASP A 327 24.56 -15.21 13.73
C ASP A 327 25.01 -14.60 15.07
N ALA A 328 25.12 -13.26 15.16
CA ALA A 328 25.43 -12.51 16.37
C ALA A 328 24.16 -11.94 17.07
N GLU A 329 22.97 -12.28 16.60
CA GLU A 329 21.69 -11.76 17.11
C GLU A 329 21.63 -10.23 17.18
N LEU A 330 22.40 -9.54 16.30
CA LEU A 330 22.35 -8.09 16.18
C LEU A 330 21.14 -7.67 15.36
N VAL A 331 20.21 -6.97 15.98
CA VAL A 331 19.01 -6.42 15.34
C VAL A 331 19.00 -4.89 15.45
N PRO A 332 18.40 -4.18 14.47
CA PRO A 332 18.22 -2.74 14.57
C PRO A 332 17.36 -2.35 15.77
N HIS A 333 17.69 -1.25 16.42
CA HIS A 333 16.94 -0.71 17.53
C HIS A 333 16.56 0.75 17.27
N VAL A 334 15.33 1.11 17.63
CA VAL A 334 14.79 2.47 17.54
C VAL A 334 14.03 2.84 18.81
N THR A 335 13.89 4.14 19.07
CA THR A 335 12.95 4.66 20.05
C THR A 335 11.69 5.07 19.31
N LEU A 336 10.55 4.49 19.68
CA LEU A 336 9.28 4.84 19.07
C LEU A 336 8.91 6.30 19.37
N PRO A 337 8.44 7.06 18.38
CA PRO A 337 8.11 8.46 18.55
C PRO A 337 6.86 8.66 19.42
N SER A 338 6.76 9.82 20.05
CA SER A 338 5.56 10.25 20.76
C SER A 338 4.93 11.46 20.08
N PHE A 339 3.61 11.60 20.16
CA PHE A 339 2.85 12.62 19.42
C PHE A 339 1.89 13.38 20.35
N GLY A 340 1.58 14.61 19.96
CA GLY A 340 0.60 15.46 20.64
C GLY A 340 -0.85 15.06 20.31
N SER A 341 -1.79 15.63 21.07
CA SER A 341 -3.22 15.34 20.96
C SER A 341 -3.81 15.59 19.56
N GLY A 342 -3.28 16.55 18.80
CA GLY A 342 -3.73 16.83 17.43
C GLY A 342 -3.58 15.63 16.49
N ILE A 343 -2.61 14.75 16.74
CA ILE A 343 -2.39 13.50 16.00
C ILE A 343 -3.20 12.36 16.63
N LEU A 344 -3.23 12.28 17.96
CA LEU A 344 -3.83 11.17 18.69
C LEU A 344 -5.36 11.25 18.82
N GLN A 345 -5.96 12.40 18.52
CA GLN A 345 -7.40 12.64 18.59
C GLN A 345 -7.95 13.09 17.25
N SER A 346 -7.90 12.19 16.29
CA SER A 346 -8.24 12.48 14.88
C SER A 346 -9.67 12.11 14.49
N VAL A 347 -10.40 11.38 15.35
CA VAL A 347 -11.79 10.99 15.09
C VAL A 347 -12.73 12.02 15.72
N ARG A 348 -13.27 12.93 14.90
CA ARG A 348 -14.11 14.04 15.30
C ARG A 348 -15.59 13.75 15.00
N ARG A 349 -16.06 12.58 15.44
CA ARG A 349 -17.42 12.10 15.22
C ARG A 349 -18.14 11.88 16.55
N ASP A 350 -19.40 12.34 16.63
CA ASP A 350 -20.28 12.00 17.74
C ASP A 350 -20.67 10.52 17.70
N LEU A 351 -21.09 9.99 18.87
CA LEU A 351 -21.53 8.60 18.94
C LEU A 351 -22.76 8.38 18.05
N VAL A 352 -22.76 7.26 17.34
CA VAL A 352 -23.83 6.84 16.45
C VAL A 352 -24.83 5.93 17.17
N ARG A 353 -26.05 5.83 16.66
CA ARG A 353 -27.12 4.98 17.16
C ARG A 353 -27.35 3.81 16.20
N ALA A 354 -27.92 2.72 16.70
CA ALA A 354 -28.31 1.59 15.86
C ALA A 354 -29.27 2.01 14.74
N ASP A 355 -30.15 2.97 15.00
CA ASP A 355 -31.10 3.50 14.02
C ASP A 355 -30.44 4.14 12.80
N ASP A 356 -29.20 4.63 12.95
CA ASP A 356 -28.43 5.24 11.86
C ASP A 356 -27.96 4.20 10.82
N PHE A 357 -27.98 2.90 11.14
CA PHE A 357 -27.56 1.79 10.28
C PHE A 357 -28.71 0.95 9.71
N VAL A 358 -29.95 1.33 9.95
CA VAL A 358 -31.09 0.60 9.43
C VAL A 358 -31.24 0.83 7.93
N LEU A 359 -31.27 -0.25 7.13
CA LEU A 359 -31.51 -0.19 5.70
C LEU A 359 -33.00 0.12 5.43
N ARG A 360 -33.34 1.40 5.36
CA ARG A 360 -34.72 1.88 5.19
C ARG A 360 -35.11 1.91 3.72
N ILE A 361 -36.24 1.28 3.40
CA ILE A 361 -36.84 1.27 2.06
C ILE A 361 -38.37 1.14 2.22
N PRO A 362 -39.21 1.83 1.43
CA PRO A 362 -40.64 1.74 1.52
C PRO A 362 -41.17 0.30 1.37
N ASN A 363 -42.36 0.03 1.88
CA ASN A 363 -43.04 -1.25 1.64
C ASN A 363 -43.36 -1.43 0.15
N GLY A 364 -43.18 -2.65 -0.35
CA GLY A 364 -43.38 -2.95 -1.76
C GLY A 364 -42.32 -3.90 -2.35
N SER A 365 -42.38 -4.06 -3.66
CA SER A 365 -41.36 -4.80 -4.41
C SER A 365 -40.37 -3.81 -5.02
N HIS A 366 -39.09 -4.03 -4.76
CA HIS A 366 -38.00 -3.13 -5.18
C HIS A 366 -36.89 -3.93 -5.87
N GLN A 367 -36.20 -3.28 -6.80
CA GLN A 367 -34.90 -3.73 -7.29
C GLN A 367 -33.79 -3.05 -6.49
N VAL A 368 -33.10 -3.83 -5.67
CA VAL A 368 -32.11 -3.34 -4.72
C VAL A 368 -30.71 -3.63 -5.23
N VAL A 369 -29.87 -2.60 -5.26
CA VAL A 369 -28.44 -2.72 -5.61
C VAL A 369 -27.65 -3.14 -4.37
N HIS A 370 -26.86 -4.19 -4.51
CA HIS A 370 -25.94 -4.68 -3.48
C HIS A 370 -24.49 -4.46 -3.91
N VAL A 371 -23.65 -4.09 -2.94
CA VAL A 371 -22.20 -4.26 -3.05
C VAL A 371 -21.92 -5.74 -2.84
N ASP A 372 -21.43 -6.41 -3.86
CA ASP A 372 -21.17 -7.85 -3.81
C ASP A 372 -19.66 -8.10 -3.83
N HIS A 373 -19.14 -8.69 -2.76
CA HIS A 373 -17.72 -9.00 -2.64
C HIS A 373 -17.36 -10.19 -3.51
N GLU A 374 -16.40 -10.01 -4.40
CA GLU A 374 -15.91 -11.06 -5.28
C GLU A 374 -14.65 -11.72 -4.69
N ALA A 375 -14.83 -12.74 -3.87
CA ALA A 375 -13.71 -13.53 -3.37
C ALA A 375 -12.97 -14.24 -4.53
N PRO A 376 -11.65 -14.44 -4.43
CA PRO A 376 -10.76 -14.20 -3.27
C PRO A 376 -10.14 -12.79 -3.20
N GLY A 377 -10.33 -11.95 -4.20
CA GLY A 377 -9.61 -10.68 -4.32
C GLY A 377 -10.28 -9.49 -3.64
N THR A 378 -9.89 -8.28 -4.08
CA THR A 378 -10.42 -7.00 -3.59
C THR A 378 -11.52 -6.42 -4.50
N LEU A 379 -11.90 -7.16 -5.54
CA LEU A 379 -12.90 -6.72 -6.51
C LEU A 379 -14.32 -6.87 -5.95
N THR A 380 -15.19 -6.01 -6.42
CA THR A 380 -16.62 -6.06 -6.10
C THR A 380 -17.45 -6.14 -7.38
N ARG A 381 -18.70 -6.56 -7.23
CA ARG A 381 -19.71 -6.55 -8.31
C ARG A 381 -20.91 -5.70 -7.88
N LYS A 382 -21.60 -5.13 -8.85
CA LYS A 382 -22.94 -4.56 -8.70
C LYS A 382 -23.96 -5.67 -8.92
N THR A 383 -24.56 -6.16 -7.84
CA THR A 383 -25.59 -7.21 -7.92
C THR A 383 -26.96 -6.62 -7.61
N ILE A 384 -27.93 -6.86 -8.50
CA ILE A 384 -29.31 -6.37 -8.35
C ILE A 384 -30.21 -7.56 -7.99
N ARG A 385 -31.01 -7.40 -6.92
CA ARG A 385 -32.00 -8.39 -6.49
C ARG A 385 -33.39 -7.75 -6.37
N THR A 386 -34.41 -8.46 -6.79
CA THR A 386 -35.80 -8.11 -6.50
C THR A 386 -36.15 -8.56 -5.09
N VAL A 387 -36.57 -7.63 -4.24
CA VAL A 387 -36.91 -7.88 -2.82
C VAL A 387 -38.31 -7.38 -2.53
N THR A 388 -39.03 -8.04 -1.60
CA THR A 388 -40.32 -7.56 -1.10
C THR A 388 -40.16 -7.11 0.34
N VAL A 389 -40.53 -5.87 0.60
CA VAL A 389 -40.41 -5.22 1.93
C VAL A 389 -41.80 -5.00 2.50
N THR A 390 -42.01 -5.32 3.77
CA THR A 390 -43.31 -5.25 4.45
C THR A 390 -43.32 -4.40 5.73
N ASP A 391 -42.13 -4.06 6.27
CA ASP A 391 -41.97 -3.33 7.54
C ASP A 391 -41.14 -2.04 7.43
N GLY A 392 -40.93 -1.56 6.19
CA GLY A 392 -40.17 -0.34 5.93
C GLY A 392 -38.65 -0.50 6.06
N THR A 393 -38.15 -1.74 6.25
CA THR A 393 -36.74 -2.05 6.41
C THR A 393 -36.34 -3.24 5.52
N TYR A 394 -35.11 -3.21 5.03
CA TYR A 394 -34.55 -4.33 4.28
C TYR A 394 -33.54 -5.10 5.13
N HIS A 395 -33.78 -6.37 5.29
CA HIS A 395 -32.84 -7.32 5.88
C HIS A 395 -33.01 -8.70 5.26
N ALA A 396 -31.94 -9.43 5.11
CA ALA A 396 -31.96 -10.83 4.66
C ALA A 396 -30.77 -11.57 5.31
N PRO A 397 -30.87 -12.90 5.52
CA PRO A 397 -29.83 -13.66 6.24
C PRO A 397 -28.45 -13.63 5.58
N ASP A 398 -28.37 -13.40 4.28
CA ASP A 398 -27.14 -13.32 3.50
C ASP A 398 -26.72 -11.87 3.16
N VAL A 399 -27.34 -10.90 3.80
CA VAL A 399 -27.06 -9.47 3.62
C VAL A 399 -26.44 -8.89 4.87
N SER A 400 -25.25 -8.34 4.72
CA SER A 400 -24.59 -7.52 5.73
C SER A 400 -24.88 -6.04 5.49
N ILE A 401 -24.79 -5.24 6.54
CA ILE A 401 -24.78 -3.78 6.47
C ILE A 401 -23.34 -3.33 6.25
N LEU A 402 -23.12 -2.52 5.22
CA LEU A 402 -21.85 -1.87 4.95
C LEU A 402 -22.06 -0.35 5.01
N ALA A 403 -21.18 0.39 5.69
CA ALA A 403 -21.22 1.84 5.71
C ALA A 403 -19.82 2.42 5.92
N SER A 404 -19.57 3.59 5.34
CA SER A 404 -18.43 4.43 5.65
C SER A 404 -18.93 5.65 6.41
N VAL A 405 -18.49 5.84 7.65
CA VAL A 405 -18.98 6.91 8.54
C VAL A 405 -17.95 8.03 8.58
N GLU A 406 -18.33 9.22 8.15
CA GLU A 406 -17.47 10.40 8.13
C GLU A 406 -16.93 10.70 9.54
N ARG A 407 -15.61 10.97 9.65
CA ARG A 407 -14.93 11.19 10.93
C ARG A 407 -14.24 12.54 11.08
N TYR A 408 -14.32 13.42 10.08
CA TYR A 408 -13.58 14.68 10.03
C TYR A 408 -14.31 15.86 10.69
N GLY A 409 -15.50 15.62 11.25
CA GLY A 409 -16.24 16.58 12.07
C GLY A 409 -17.43 17.23 11.37
N HIS A 410 -17.78 16.82 10.16
CA HIS A 410 -18.95 17.35 9.45
C HIS A 410 -20.27 16.77 9.97
N GLN A 411 -20.20 15.69 10.78
CA GLN A 411 -21.38 15.01 11.36
C GLN A 411 -22.41 14.60 10.28
N ALA A 412 -21.94 14.22 9.09
CA ALA A 412 -22.80 13.79 8.00
C ALA A 412 -23.67 12.59 8.39
N PRO A 413 -24.92 12.47 7.90
CA PRO A 413 -25.72 11.29 8.11
C PRO A 413 -25.02 10.02 7.65
N VAL A 414 -25.16 8.92 8.38
CA VAL A 414 -24.67 7.62 7.94
C VAL A 414 -25.49 7.14 6.75
N VAL A 415 -24.83 6.64 5.71
CA VAL A 415 -25.49 6.07 4.53
C VAL A 415 -25.21 4.56 4.48
N PRO A 416 -26.02 3.73 5.17
CA PRO A 416 -25.83 2.30 5.15
C PRO A 416 -26.30 1.71 3.80
N VAL A 417 -25.57 0.72 3.32
CA VAL A 417 -25.85 0.02 2.06
C VAL A 417 -25.85 -1.49 2.26
N PRO A 418 -26.64 -2.27 1.48
CA PRO A 418 -26.65 -3.71 1.59
C PRO A 418 -25.43 -4.33 0.88
N MET A 419 -24.81 -5.31 1.55
CA MET A 419 -23.64 -6.04 1.04
C MET A 419 -23.92 -7.55 1.02
N LEU A 420 -23.55 -8.20 -0.07
CA LEU A 420 -23.52 -9.66 -0.21
C LEU A 420 -22.13 -10.20 0.07
N HIS A 421 -22.06 -11.45 0.52
CA HIS A 421 -20.82 -12.15 0.89
C HIS A 421 -19.98 -11.38 1.95
N GLY A 422 -20.68 -10.69 2.85
CA GLY A 422 -20.09 -10.10 4.06
C GLY A 422 -20.00 -11.11 5.20
N LEU A 423 -20.50 -10.74 6.39
CA LEU A 423 -20.49 -11.61 7.57
C LEU A 423 -21.62 -12.64 7.50
N SER A 424 -21.32 -13.91 7.80
CA SER A 424 -22.28 -15.00 7.90
C SER A 424 -22.69 -15.32 9.34
N LYS A 425 -22.04 -14.69 10.34
CA LYS A 425 -22.34 -14.84 11.76
C LYS A 425 -22.66 -13.48 12.38
N PRO A 426 -23.36 -13.45 13.53
CA PRO A 426 -23.62 -12.21 14.26
C PRO A 426 -22.34 -11.52 14.69
N GLY A 427 -22.22 -10.23 14.38
CA GLY A 427 -21.07 -9.40 14.75
C GLY A 427 -20.86 -8.22 13.82
N ALA A 428 -19.80 -7.45 14.08
CA ALA A 428 -19.35 -6.37 13.24
C ALA A 428 -17.84 -6.18 13.31
N ILE A 429 -17.25 -5.69 12.21
CA ILE A 429 -15.92 -5.08 12.19
C ILE A 429 -16.06 -3.62 11.82
N CYS A 430 -15.33 -2.74 12.52
CA CYS A 430 -15.16 -1.34 12.14
C CYS A 430 -13.67 -0.98 12.12
N SER A 431 -13.22 -0.30 11.08
CA SER A 431 -11.85 0.17 10.94
C SER A 431 -11.81 1.65 10.56
N SER A 432 -10.92 2.42 11.20
CA SER A 432 -10.52 3.74 10.73
C SER A 432 -9.35 3.67 9.72
N TRP A 433 -8.74 2.51 9.56
CA TRP A 433 -7.83 2.21 8.47
C TRP A 433 -8.65 1.62 7.32
N SER A 434 -9.03 2.48 6.37
CA SER A 434 -9.87 2.15 5.22
C SER A 434 -9.51 3.05 4.04
N HIS A 435 -9.04 2.45 2.97
CA HIS A 435 -8.50 3.14 1.79
C HIS A 435 -9.54 3.98 1.03
N ASP A 436 -9.18 5.22 0.61
CA ASP A 436 -8.02 6.02 1.06
C ASP A 436 -8.46 7.15 1.97
N SER A 437 -9.79 7.40 2.02
CA SER A 437 -10.37 8.51 2.80
C SER A 437 -10.26 8.30 4.32
N HIS A 438 -10.00 7.06 4.77
CA HIS A 438 -9.89 6.66 6.17
C HIS A 438 -11.07 7.07 7.05
N ASN A 439 -12.27 7.15 6.48
CA ASN A 439 -13.51 7.21 7.22
C ASN A 439 -13.74 5.89 7.98
N LEU A 440 -14.65 5.86 8.95
CA LEU A 440 -14.89 4.65 9.73
C LEU A 440 -15.69 3.65 8.89
N LEU A 441 -15.01 2.69 8.29
CA LEU A 441 -15.66 1.63 7.53
C LEU A 441 -16.17 0.55 8.46
N VAL A 442 -17.46 0.24 8.38
CA VAL A 442 -18.12 -0.80 9.18
C VAL A 442 -18.83 -1.80 8.29
N MET A 443 -18.63 -3.09 8.58
CA MET A 443 -19.38 -4.21 8.04
C MET A 443 -20.01 -4.97 9.22
N ALA A 444 -21.34 -5.18 9.19
CA ALA A 444 -22.07 -5.75 10.33
C ALA A 444 -23.20 -6.68 9.87
N SER A 445 -23.53 -7.66 10.72
CA SER A 445 -24.71 -8.52 10.57
C SER A 445 -26.02 -7.78 10.80
N ASP A 446 -25.99 -6.76 11.67
CA ASP A 446 -27.15 -5.94 12.02
C ASP A 446 -26.75 -4.55 12.52
N ALA A 447 -27.74 -3.66 12.64
CA ALA A 447 -27.54 -2.27 13.01
C ALA A 447 -27.02 -2.06 14.45
N LYS A 448 -27.31 -2.99 15.38
CA LYS A 448 -26.85 -2.89 16.77
C LYS A 448 -25.34 -3.15 16.86
N PHE A 449 -24.86 -4.22 16.22
CA PHE A 449 -23.43 -4.51 16.16
C PHE A 449 -22.67 -3.42 15.41
N ALA A 450 -23.25 -2.88 14.29
CA ALA A 450 -22.67 -1.76 13.58
C ALA A 450 -22.39 -0.55 14.51
N ALA A 451 -23.41 -0.12 15.26
CA ALA A 451 -23.28 1.00 16.19
C ALA A 451 -22.26 0.71 17.33
N LEU A 452 -22.22 -0.51 17.86
CA LEU A 452 -21.26 -0.90 18.89
C LEU A 452 -19.82 -0.80 18.38
N ALA A 453 -19.52 -1.38 17.21
CA ALA A 453 -18.18 -1.37 16.63
C ALA A 453 -17.72 0.05 16.27
N VAL A 454 -18.57 0.86 15.62
CA VAL A 454 -18.25 2.26 15.28
C VAL A 454 -18.00 3.09 16.55
N ASN A 455 -18.85 2.96 17.55
CA ASN A 455 -18.70 3.70 18.81
C ASN A 455 -17.45 3.29 19.60
N LEU A 456 -16.99 2.05 19.48
CA LEU A 456 -15.74 1.61 20.08
C LEU A 456 -14.55 2.33 19.42
N VAL A 457 -14.52 2.41 18.06
CA VAL A 457 -13.49 3.13 17.32
C VAL A 457 -13.53 4.64 17.62
N ILE A 458 -14.72 5.26 17.70
CA ILE A 458 -14.86 6.68 18.06
C ILE A 458 -14.28 6.95 19.45
N LYS A 459 -14.66 6.17 20.45
CA LYS A 459 -14.21 6.34 21.85
C LYS A 459 -12.70 6.13 22.00
N ARG A 460 -12.12 5.24 21.21
CA ARG A 460 -10.68 4.91 21.21
C ARG A 460 -9.85 5.77 20.27
N GLN A 461 -10.49 6.69 19.54
CA GLN A 461 -9.84 7.64 18.62
C GLN A 461 -9.10 6.99 17.44
N GLY A 462 -9.61 5.86 16.95
CA GLY A 462 -9.09 5.16 15.78
C GLY A 462 -8.49 3.80 16.10
N GLY A 463 -8.63 2.90 15.17
CA GLY A 463 -8.20 1.51 15.27
C GLY A 463 -9.12 0.57 14.51
N ILE A 464 -8.93 -0.73 14.74
CA ILE A 464 -9.77 -1.80 14.21
C ILE A 464 -10.50 -2.45 15.39
N ALA A 465 -11.83 -2.46 15.34
CA ALA A 465 -12.70 -3.06 16.34
C ALA A 465 -13.46 -4.25 15.74
N THR A 466 -13.45 -5.39 16.39
CA THR A 466 -14.38 -6.49 16.13
C THR A 466 -15.27 -6.70 17.34
N VAL A 467 -16.56 -6.93 17.10
CA VAL A 467 -17.58 -7.10 18.15
C VAL A 467 -18.50 -8.24 17.74
N ASP A 468 -18.75 -9.16 18.64
CA ASP A 468 -19.67 -10.27 18.48
C ASP A 468 -20.36 -10.62 19.81
N PRO A 469 -21.24 -11.66 19.87
CA PRO A 469 -21.87 -12.07 21.13
C PRO A 469 -20.90 -12.54 22.23
N GLU A 470 -19.66 -12.90 21.88
CA GLU A 470 -18.65 -13.41 22.81
C GLU A 470 -17.83 -12.27 23.43
N GLY A 471 -17.78 -11.09 22.77
CA GLY A 471 -17.06 -9.93 23.28
C GLY A 471 -16.61 -8.92 22.22
N GLU A 472 -15.59 -8.17 22.60
CA GLU A 472 -14.96 -7.16 21.72
C GLU A 472 -13.44 -7.32 21.69
N GLN A 473 -12.84 -7.07 20.52
CA GLN A 473 -11.38 -6.92 20.35
C GLN A 473 -11.09 -5.56 19.76
N PHE A 474 -9.92 -5.01 20.06
CA PHE A 474 -9.51 -3.71 19.55
C PHE A 474 -8.01 -3.63 19.28
N VAL A 475 -7.65 -3.27 18.06
CA VAL A 475 -6.28 -2.97 17.66
C VAL A 475 -6.12 -1.45 17.59
N PRO A 476 -5.30 -0.82 18.45
CA PRO A 476 -5.15 0.63 18.48
C PRO A 476 -4.29 1.12 17.30
N LEU A 477 -4.80 2.10 16.55
CA LEU A 477 -4.08 2.84 15.52
C LEU A 477 -4.05 4.32 15.94
N ALA A 478 -3.22 4.62 16.92
CA ALA A 478 -3.27 5.89 17.63
C ALA A 478 -2.82 7.10 16.81
N TYR A 479 -1.93 6.93 15.83
CA TYR A 479 -1.52 8.01 14.94
C TYR A 479 -2.55 8.16 13.81
N GLY A 480 -3.36 9.20 13.89
CA GLY A 480 -4.34 9.51 12.86
C GLY A 480 -5.45 8.46 12.69
N GLY A 481 -5.57 7.51 13.58
CA GLY A 481 -6.49 6.37 13.43
C GLY A 481 -6.04 5.35 12.38
N ILE A 482 -4.84 5.46 11.83
CA ILE A 482 -4.35 4.62 10.73
C ILE A 482 -3.00 3.96 11.02
N VAL A 483 -2.22 4.48 11.96
CA VAL A 483 -0.88 3.97 12.28
C VAL A 483 -0.79 3.64 13.77
N SER A 484 -0.26 2.47 14.08
CA SER A 484 0.02 2.01 15.44
C SER A 484 1.32 2.64 15.97
N LEU A 485 1.37 2.84 17.28
CA LEU A 485 2.59 3.22 18.01
C LEU A 485 3.17 2.04 18.81
N GLU A 486 2.64 0.85 18.59
CA GLU A 486 3.13 -0.38 19.21
C GLU A 486 4.26 -0.99 18.39
N PRO A 487 5.14 -1.80 19.00
CA PRO A 487 6.12 -2.60 18.26
C PRO A 487 5.45 -3.51 17.23
N MET A 488 6.08 -3.66 16.06
CA MET A 488 5.53 -4.43 14.95
C MET A 488 5.24 -5.88 15.32
N GLU A 489 6.03 -6.47 16.22
CA GLU A 489 5.85 -7.85 16.71
C GLU A 489 4.52 -8.06 17.44
N ARG A 490 4.03 -7.01 18.12
CA ARG A 490 2.72 -7.01 18.76
C ARG A 490 1.63 -6.76 17.73
N LEU A 491 1.80 -5.71 16.94
CA LEU A 491 0.83 -5.32 15.91
C LEU A 491 0.55 -6.47 14.94
N GLY A 492 1.58 -7.16 14.44
CA GLY A 492 1.40 -8.30 13.53
C GLY A 492 0.56 -9.42 14.13
N LYS A 493 0.72 -9.71 15.43
CA LYS A 493 -0.12 -10.70 16.13
C LYS A 493 -1.58 -10.25 16.24
N GLU A 494 -1.80 -8.97 16.55
CA GLU A 494 -3.15 -8.40 16.69
C GLU A 494 -3.87 -8.39 15.32
N ILE A 495 -3.20 -8.04 14.24
CA ILE A 495 -3.76 -8.09 12.88
C ILE A 495 -4.08 -9.53 12.45
N LEU A 496 -3.22 -10.49 12.77
CA LEU A 496 -3.52 -11.91 12.51
C LEU A 496 -4.80 -12.39 13.25
N GLN A 497 -5.06 -11.88 14.46
CA GLN A 497 -6.29 -12.17 15.20
C GLN A 497 -7.53 -11.56 14.50
N VAL A 498 -7.44 -10.32 13.99
CA VAL A 498 -8.52 -9.69 13.22
C VAL A 498 -8.80 -10.50 11.94
N ARG A 499 -7.76 -10.93 11.24
CA ARG A 499 -7.87 -11.77 10.05
C ARG A 499 -8.57 -13.10 10.35
N THR A 500 -8.19 -13.73 11.46
CA THR A 500 -8.83 -14.98 11.94
C THR A 500 -10.31 -14.75 12.25
N TRP A 501 -10.64 -13.66 12.96
CA TRP A 501 -12.02 -13.30 13.27
C TRP A 501 -12.88 -13.12 12.00
N LEU A 502 -12.35 -12.42 10.98
CA LEU A 502 -13.05 -12.23 9.70
C LEU A 502 -13.37 -13.58 9.02
N ARG A 503 -12.39 -14.49 8.94
CA ARG A 503 -12.59 -15.85 8.39
C ARG A 503 -13.64 -16.63 9.17
N ASP A 504 -13.57 -16.61 10.48
CA ASP A 504 -14.50 -17.32 11.37
C ASP A 504 -15.91 -16.77 11.26
N HIS A 505 -16.08 -15.49 10.89
CA HIS A 505 -17.36 -14.83 10.64
C HIS A 505 -17.80 -14.91 9.17
N GLY A 506 -17.07 -15.66 8.32
CA GLY A 506 -17.48 -16.00 6.97
C GLY A 506 -17.02 -15.03 5.88
N TYR A 507 -16.29 -13.97 6.24
CA TYR A 507 -15.68 -13.10 5.26
C TYR A 507 -14.38 -13.72 4.74
N GLN A 508 -14.35 -14.06 3.44
CA GLN A 508 -13.24 -14.79 2.82
C GLN A 508 -12.57 -13.93 1.74
N ALA A 509 -11.26 -13.78 1.84
CA ALA A 509 -10.42 -13.14 0.84
C ALA A 509 -9.00 -13.69 0.94
N ASP A 510 -8.14 -13.41 -0.05
CA ASP A 510 -6.71 -13.73 0.03
C ASP A 510 -6.01 -12.90 1.12
N ASP A 511 -6.47 -11.67 1.31
CA ASP A 511 -6.10 -10.78 2.41
C ASP A 511 -7.38 -10.14 2.96
N GLU A 512 -7.91 -10.66 4.05
CA GLU A 512 -9.22 -10.27 4.56
C GLU A 512 -9.26 -8.83 5.05
N VAL A 513 -8.19 -8.37 5.73
CA VAL A 513 -8.13 -7.01 6.29
C VAL A 513 -7.98 -5.98 5.17
N MET A 514 -7.09 -6.23 4.22
CA MET A 514 -6.93 -5.38 3.04
C MET A 514 -8.19 -5.38 2.16
N SER A 515 -8.75 -6.54 1.91
CA SER A 515 -9.98 -6.67 1.11
C SER A 515 -11.15 -5.89 1.74
N PHE A 516 -11.29 -5.94 3.07
CA PHE A 516 -12.27 -5.14 3.78
C PHE A 516 -11.99 -3.64 3.64
N ALA A 517 -10.75 -3.19 3.87
CA ALA A 517 -10.38 -1.78 3.78
C ALA A 517 -10.64 -1.18 2.38
N VAL A 518 -10.36 -1.95 1.33
CA VAL A 518 -10.53 -1.54 -0.08
C VAL A 518 -12.01 -1.48 -0.52
N LEU A 519 -12.96 -1.97 0.28
CA LEU A 519 -14.39 -1.71 0.02
C LEU A 519 -14.73 -0.21 0.01
N ALA A 520 -13.90 0.62 0.64
CA ALA A 520 -14.04 2.07 0.67
C ALA A 520 -13.19 2.82 -0.38
N LEU A 521 -12.51 2.14 -1.31
CA LEU A 521 -11.63 2.76 -2.30
C LEU A 521 -12.34 3.04 -3.63
N PRO A 522 -12.85 4.26 -3.90
CA PRO A 522 -13.74 4.56 -5.02
C PRO A 522 -13.03 4.70 -6.38
N VAL A 523 -11.78 4.27 -6.49
CA VAL A 523 -11.03 4.09 -7.75
C VAL A 523 -10.76 2.62 -8.07
N SER A 524 -11.07 1.72 -7.15
CA SER A 524 -10.95 0.26 -7.35
C SER A 524 -12.26 -0.32 -7.94
N PRO A 525 -12.23 -1.15 -9.01
CA PRO A 525 -13.43 -1.68 -9.65
C PRO A 525 -14.26 -2.60 -8.73
N VAL A 526 -15.57 -2.68 -8.89
CA VAL A 526 -16.52 -2.03 -9.82
C VAL A 526 -17.38 -1.00 -9.09
N VAL A 527 -17.95 -1.35 -7.93
CA VAL A 527 -18.71 -0.48 -7.03
C VAL A 527 -18.05 -0.47 -5.66
N LYS A 528 -17.96 0.69 -5.02
CA LYS A 528 -17.35 0.88 -3.71
C LYS A 528 -18.24 1.73 -2.82
N VAL A 529 -17.91 1.82 -1.53
CA VAL A 529 -18.71 2.60 -0.57
C VAL A 529 -17.89 3.76 -0.02
N SER A 530 -18.43 4.95 -0.13
CA SER A 530 -17.93 6.13 0.57
C SER A 530 -18.89 6.56 1.68
N ASP A 531 -18.54 7.62 2.40
CA ASP A 531 -19.44 8.29 3.36
C ASP A 531 -20.69 8.90 2.70
N LYS A 532 -20.74 8.91 1.37
CA LYS A 532 -21.87 9.43 0.56
C LYS A 532 -22.75 8.33 -0.05
N GLY A 533 -22.36 7.06 0.08
CA GLY A 533 -23.10 5.92 -0.44
C GLY A 533 -22.30 5.06 -1.40
N ILE A 534 -22.99 4.32 -2.26
CA ILE A 534 -22.34 3.48 -3.28
C ILE A 534 -21.83 4.35 -4.42
N VAL A 535 -20.57 4.17 -4.78
CA VAL A 535 -19.92 4.81 -5.93
C VAL A 535 -19.79 3.80 -7.06
N ASP A 536 -20.31 4.14 -8.23
CA ASP A 536 -19.97 3.46 -9.50
C ASP A 536 -18.61 4.01 -9.98
N VAL A 537 -17.59 3.16 -9.93
CA VAL A 537 -16.21 3.58 -10.22
C VAL A 537 -16.03 3.91 -11.71
N ALA A 538 -16.76 3.26 -12.60
CA ALA A 538 -16.61 3.48 -14.04
C ALA A 538 -17.19 4.85 -14.48
N THR A 539 -18.27 5.28 -13.87
CA THR A 539 -18.96 6.54 -14.20
C THR A 539 -18.58 7.70 -13.28
N GLY A 540 -17.97 7.42 -12.11
CA GLY A 540 -17.69 8.42 -11.09
C GLY A 540 -18.96 9.04 -10.50
N THR A 541 -20.03 8.25 -10.32
CA THR A 541 -21.33 8.72 -9.82
C THR A 541 -21.81 7.91 -8.61
N LEU A 542 -22.68 8.54 -7.81
CA LEU A 542 -23.35 7.87 -6.69
C LEU A 542 -24.55 7.05 -7.19
N ILE A 543 -24.74 5.88 -6.63
CA ILE A 543 -25.88 4.98 -6.85
C ILE A 543 -26.77 4.99 -5.60
N ASP A 544 -28.06 5.26 -5.76
CA ASP A 544 -29.05 4.96 -4.71
C ASP A 544 -29.33 3.43 -4.75
N TRP A 545 -28.95 2.73 -3.69
CA TRP A 545 -29.13 1.29 -3.63
C TRP A 545 -30.61 0.84 -3.63
N ARG A 546 -31.53 1.77 -3.35
CA ARG A 546 -32.99 1.51 -3.30
C ARG A 546 -33.64 1.56 -4.67
N ASP A 547 -32.94 2.08 -5.66
CA ASP A 547 -33.44 2.27 -7.02
C ASP A 547 -32.38 1.82 -8.02
N ALA A 548 -32.66 0.71 -8.70
CA ALA A 548 -31.73 0.06 -9.61
C ALA A 548 -31.91 0.49 -11.08
N GLU A 549 -32.57 1.67 -11.34
CA GLU A 549 -32.74 2.16 -12.71
C GLU A 549 -31.43 2.44 -13.45
#